data_fdcd8f4f516bf306fa70aa49054658b3
#
_entry.id   fdcd8f4f516bf306fa70aa49054658b3
#
_cell.length_a   1.000
_cell.length_b   1.000
_cell.length_c   1.000
_cell.angle_alpha   90.00
_cell.angle_beta   90.00
_cell.angle_gamma   90.00
#
_symmetry.space_group_name_H-M   'P 1'
#
loop_
_entity.id
_entity.type
_entity.pdbx_description
1 polymer ?
#
loop_
_entity_poly.entity_id
_entity_poly.type
_entity_poly.pdbx_seq_one_letter_code
_entity_poly.pdbx_strand_id
1 'polypeptide(L)'
;MRSWRLDRASPTGHLDLSGATSLVSSIGCEDSNAFAAEVLKLLGDAAGISQCTVFAYEFGNRPRTISVADHRGGRYLRDVADTYAKRFYALDGNQTIISAVSPQKLGSSVLLHQQGSEDILHEGYRAACYHQPDVSGRLSLLLQPSQKIWLSVHLYRDRRRGNFHPSEIALIEAFAPLIANAAKHHYALCGQIQTGIPQLMLARVRGICPDLSKRELDVLCGVLEGRTAKEIGELMGVKASSVVTYQKRAYRRLGISSQRQLFALCLAPGRN
;
A
#
# COMPACT_ATOMS: atom_id res chain seq x y z
N MET A 1 22.44 -1.68 8.56
CA MET A 1 21.21 -2.33 8.05
C MET A 1 21.16 -3.78 8.51
N ARG A 2 20.06 -4.24 9.11
CA ARG A 2 19.83 -5.65 9.50
C ARG A 2 18.38 -6.06 9.26
N SER A 3 18.14 -7.35 8.99
CA SER A 3 16.80 -7.91 8.86
C SER A 3 16.72 -9.24 9.59
N TRP A 4 15.55 -9.54 10.19
CA TRP A 4 15.31 -10.80 10.90
C TRP A 4 13.83 -11.17 10.83
N ARG A 5 13.57 -12.45 11.01
CA ARG A 5 12.21 -12.98 11.07
C ARG A 5 11.74 -12.98 12.52
N LEU A 6 10.52 -12.56 12.73
CA LEU A 6 9.87 -12.69 14.04
C LEU A 6 9.35 -14.11 14.16
N ASP A 7 10.02 -14.94 14.94
CA ASP A 7 9.47 -16.20 15.39
C ASP A 7 8.38 -15.87 16.42
N ARG A 8 7.31 -16.70 16.49
CA ARG A 8 6.18 -16.49 17.40
C ARG A 8 6.66 -16.23 18.82
N ALA A 9 6.93 -14.98 19.15
CA ALA A 9 7.28 -14.57 20.50
C ALA A 9 5.99 -14.56 21.33
N SER A 10 6.03 -15.21 22.47
CA SER A 10 5.01 -15.04 23.50
C SER A 10 5.11 -13.60 23.99
N PRO A 11 4.03 -12.80 23.98
CA PRO A 11 4.08 -11.46 24.49
C PRO A 11 4.33 -11.49 26.00
N THR A 12 5.52 -11.13 26.43
CA THR A 12 5.90 -10.95 27.83
C THR A 12 5.80 -9.46 28.20
N GLY A 13 4.68 -8.83 27.98
CA GLY A 13 4.49 -7.41 28.29
C GLY A 13 3.05 -7.10 28.65
N HIS A 14 2.83 -6.03 29.40
CA HIS A 14 1.50 -5.47 29.62
C HIS A 14 0.99 -4.93 28.26
N LEU A 15 0.01 -5.63 27.69
CA LEU A 15 -0.72 -5.17 26.51
C LEU A 15 -1.58 -3.96 26.92
N ASP A 16 -1.39 -2.83 26.28
CA ASP A 16 -2.36 -1.73 26.31
C ASP A 16 -3.60 -2.15 25.49
N LEU A 17 -4.57 -2.71 26.20
CA LEU A 17 -5.83 -3.15 25.61
C LEU A 17 -6.62 -2.00 24.97
N SER A 18 -6.50 -0.79 25.52
CA SER A 18 -7.16 0.40 24.98
C SER A 18 -6.56 0.76 23.63
N GLY A 19 -5.24 0.88 23.52
CA GLY A 19 -4.54 1.14 22.26
C GLY A 19 -4.75 0.03 21.23
N ALA A 20 -4.75 -1.23 21.66
CA ALA A 20 -5.06 -2.36 20.76
C ALA A 20 -6.50 -2.27 20.21
N THR A 21 -7.48 -1.93 21.04
CA THR A 21 -8.88 -1.76 20.63
C THR A 21 -9.02 -0.59 19.65
N SER A 22 -8.38 0.54 19.89
CA SER A 22 -8.39 1.70 19.00
C SER A 22 -7.78 1.37 17.64
N LEU A 23 -6.65 0.64 17.63
CA LEU A 23 -6.03 0.16 16.39
C LEU A 23 -6.98 -0.74 15.58
N VAL A 24 -7.64 -1.69 16.23
CA VAL A 24 -8.62 -2.58 15.57
C VAL A 24 -9.81 -1.78 15.02
N SER A 25 -10.31 -0.80 15.75
CA SER A 25 -11.42 0.07 15.33
C SER A 25 -11.07 0.97 14.14
N SER A 26 -9.78 1.24 13.90
CA SER A 26 -9.33 2.03 12.75
C SER A 26 -9.25 1.25 11.44
N ILE A 27 -9.44 -0.08 11.50
CA ILE A 27 -9.37 -0.94 10.30
C ILE A 27 -10.54 -0.63 9.36
N GLY A 28 -10.20 -0.24 8.12
CA GLY A 28 -11.20 0.04 7.07
C GLY A 28 -11.93 1.38 7.24
N CYS A 29 -11.50 2.27 8.14
CA CYS A 29 -12.07 3.61 8.27
C CYS A 29 -11.93 4.42 6.96
N GLU A 30 -12.91 5.31 6.71
CA GLU A 30 -12.92 6.21 5.54
C GLU A 30 -11.72 7.17 5.55
N ASP A 31 -11.30 7.66 6.73
CA ASP A 31 -10.02 8.35 6.86
C ASP A 31 -8.87 7.35 6.71
N SER A 32 -8.26 7.37 5.54
CA SER A 32 -7.14 6.49 5.19
C SER A 32 -5.93 6.65 6.12
N ASN A 33 -5.84 7.73 6.90
CA ASN A 33 -4.73 7.99 7.81
C ASN A 33 -5.00 7.49 9.24
N ALA A 34 -6.25 7.19 9.58
CA ALA A 34 -6.64 6.75 10.92
C ALA A 34 -5.82 5.53 11.38
N PHE A 35 -5.57 4.56 10.50
CA PHE A 35 -4.81 3.36 10.83
C PHE A 35 -3.37 3.69 11.27
N ALA A 36 -2.62 4.46 10.48
CA ALA A 36 -1.25 4.85 10.83
C ALA A 36 -1.21 5.72 12.09
N ALA A 37 -2.24 6.57 12.30
CA ALA A 37 -2.36 7.39 13.50
C ALA A 37 -2.53 6.53 14.76
N GLU A 38 -3.33 5.46 14.71
CA GLU A 38 -3.51 4.56 15.87
C GLU A 38 -2.24 3.71 16.11
N VAL A 39 -1.53 3.27 15.06
CA VAL A 39 -0.20 2.63 15.21
C VAL A 39 0.77 3.60 15.91
N LEU A 40 0.76 4.88 15.51
CA LEU A 40 1.63 5.90 16.09
C LEU A 40 1.27 6.18 17.55
N LYS A 41 -0.01 6.23 17.92
CA LYS A 41 -0.44 6.37 19.34
C LYS A 41 -0.02 5.15 20.17
N LEU A 42 -0.20 3.94 19.63
CA LEU A 42 0.14 2.69 20.31
C LEU A 42 1.63 2.58 20.67
N LEU A 43 2.51 3.03 19.76
CA LEU A 43 3.96 2.86 19.89
C LEU A 43 4.73 4.14 20.13
N GLY A 44 4.16 5.32 19.80
CA GLY A 44 4.89 6.55 19.62
C GLY A 44 5.77 6.94 20.80
N ASP A 45 5.19 7.10 21.98
CA ASP A 45 5.93 7.51 23.16
C ASP A 45 6.81 6.41 23.72
N ALA A 46 6.29 5.19 23.80
CA ALA A 46 6.98 4.06 24.42
C ALA A 46 8.16 3.53 23.59
N ALA A 47 8.04 3.54 22.25
CA ALA A 47 9.10 3.09 21.33
C ALA A 47 9.82 4.24 20.60
N GLY A 48 9.49 5.50 20.92
CA GLY A 48 10.13 6.67 20.33
C GLY A 48 9.85 6.85 18.82
N ILE A 49 8.68 6.41 18.37
CA ILE A 49 8.25 6.52 16.97
C ILE A 49 7.62 7.89 16.76
N SER A 50 8.06 8.60 15.73
CA SER A 50 7.55 9.94 15.39
C SER A 50 6.66 9.96 14.16
N GLN A 51 6.81 8.97 13.26
CA GLN A 51 6.07 8.87 12.01
C GLN A 51 5.79 7.41 11.68
N CYS A 52 4.62 7.16 11.09
CA CYS A 52 4.22 5.84 10.59
C CYS A 52 3.74 5.97 9.14
N THR A 53 4.21 5.08 8.25
CA THR A 53 3.69 4.97 6.89
C THR A 53 3.40 3.51 6.55
N VAL A 54 2.32 3.27 5.83
CA VAL A 54 1.93 1.94 5.36
C VAL A 54 1.92 1.93 3.86
N PHE A 55 2.65 0.98 3.26
CA PHE A 55 2.71 0.79 1.81
C PHE A 55 2.24 -0.61 1.42
N ALA A 56 1.61 -0.68 0.24
CA ALA A 56 1.35 -1.94 -0.45
C ALA A 56 2.24 -2.01 -1.72
N TYR A 57 2.96 -3.12 -1.88
CA TYR A 57 3.73 -3.46 -3.06
C TYR A 57 2.95 -4.55 -3.81
N GLU A 58 2.31 -4.15 -4.88
CA GLU A 58 1.54 -5.05 -5.75
C GLU A 58 2.42 -5.46 -6.93
N PHE A 59 2.48 -6.75 -7.23
CA PHE A 59 3.42 -7.28 -8.23
C PHE A 59 3.33 -6.53 -9.57
N GLY A 60 4.47 -6.06 -10.06
CA GLY A 60 4.58 -5.32 -11.32
C GLY A 60 4.19 -3.84 -11.24
N ASN A 61 3.77 -3.34 -10.07
CA ASN A 61 3.39 -1.95 -9.87
C ASN A 61 4.35 -1.24 -8.90
N ARG A 62 4.33 0.10 -8.94
CA ARG A 62 4.95 0.92 -7.89
C ARG A 62 4.18 0.74 -6.59
N PRO A 63 4.86 0.85 -5.43
CA PRO A 63 4.17 0.79 -4.15
C PRO A 63 3.13 1.90 -4.04
N ARG A 64 2.04 1.57 -3.37
CA ARG A 64 0.95 2.51 -3.09
C ARG A 64 0.96 2.88 -1.62
N THR A 65 0.90 4.18 -1.33
CA THR A 65 0.74 4.70 0.03
C THR A 65 -0.68 4.39 0.52
N ILE A 66 -0.80 3.59 1.58
CA ILE A 66 -2.09 3.19 2.17
C ILE A 66 -2.49 4.17 3.26
N SER A 67 -1.61 4.39 4.24
CA SER A 67 -1.87 5.21 5.41
C SER A 67 -0.61 5.92 5.87
N VAL A 68 -0.73 7.13 6.40
CA VAL A 68 0.39 7.90 6.93
C VAL A 68 -0.03 8.65 8.19
N ALA A 69 0.87 8.75 9.16
CA ALA A 69 0.69 9.59 10.33
C ALA A 69 2.02 10.17 10.80
N ASP A 70 1.98 11.42 11.21
CA ASP A 70 3.11 12.18 11.78
C ASP A 70 2.66 12.83 13.07
N HIS A 71 3.50 12.84 14.09
CA HIS A 71 3.23 13.54 15.35
C HIS A 71 3.03 15.07 15.20
N ARG A 72 3.56 15.64 14.09
CA ARG A 72 3.39 17.06 13.73
C ARG A 72 2.07 17.36 13.04
N GLY A 73 1.40 16.32 12.51
CA GLY A 73 0.19 16.45 11.70
C GLY A 73 0.43 17.04 10.31
N GLY A 74 -0.64 17.17 9.52
CA GLY A 74 -0.62 17.79 8.20
C GLY A 74 -0.37 16.83 7.03
N ARG A 75 -0.19 17.43 5.81
CA ARG A 75 -0.03 16.66 4.55
C ARG A 75 1.40 16.32 4.20
N TYR A 76 2.37 16.91 4.86
CA TYR A 76 3.78 16.81 4.52
C TYR A 76 4.28 15.37 4.40
N LEU A 77 3.95 14.50 5.36
CA LEU A 77 4.38 13.11 5.32
C LEU A 77 3.75 12.32 4.16
N ARG A 78 2.54 12.68 3.73
CA ARG A 78 1.90 12.10 2.55
C ARG A 78 2.73 12.39 1.28
N ASP A 79 3.18 13.63 1.12
CA ASP A 79 3.99 14.04 -0.04
C ASP A 79 5.36 13.34 -0.04
N VAL A 80 5.97 13.15 1.14
CA VAL A 80 7.21 12.37 1.30
C VAL A 80 6.97 10.89 0.94
N ALA A 81 5.91 10.29 1.44
CA ALA A 81 5.54 8.90 1.15
C ALA A 81 5.27 8.67 -0.34
N ASP A 82 4.57 9.60 -0.99
CA ASP A 82 4.29 9.52 -2.42
C ASP A 82 5.56 9.75 -3.26
N THR A 83 6.47 10.61 -2.81
CA THR A 83 7.79 10.80 -3.44
C THR A 83 8.63 9.53 -3.34
N TYR A 84 8.66 8.88 -2.18
CA TYR A 84 9.28 7.57 -1.99
C TYR A 84 8.70 6.54 -2.95
N ALA A 85 7.37 6.40 -2.98
CA ALA A 85 6.68 5.43 -3.82
C ALA A 85 6.90 5.66 -5.32
N LYS A 86 7.10 6.91 -5.75
CA LYS A 86 7.33 7.26 -7.16
C LYS A 86 8.79 7.13 -7.60
N ARG A 87 9.76 7.45 -6.73
CA ARG A 87 11.16 7.66 -7.13
C ARG A 87 12.17 6.73 -6.45
N PHE A 88 11.97 6.37 -5.18
CA PHE A 88 13.04 5.81 -4.35
C PHE A 88 12.80 4.36 -3.89
N TYR A 89 11.59 3.83 -4.00
CA TYR A 89 11.26 2.50 -3.52
C TYR A 89 12.18 1.39 -4.05
N ALA A 90 12.64 1.51 -5.30
CA ALA A 90 13.52 0.53 -5.92
C ALA A 90 14.95 0.53 -5.35
N LEU A 91 15.34 1.62 -4.66
CA LEU A 91 16.64 1.81 -4.00
C LEU A 91 16.57 1.42 -2.51
N ASP A 92 15.40 1.05 -2.02
CA ASP A 92 15.18 0.74 -0.61
C ASP A 92 15.63 -0.67 -0.26
N GLY A 93 16.26 -0.84 0.91
CA GLY A 93 16.65 -2.16 1.42
C GLY A 93 15.48 -3.15 1.58
N ASN A 94 14.25 -2.67 1.78
CA ASN A 94 13.07 -3.51 1.77
C ASN A 94 12.88 -4.23 0.43
N GLN A 95 13.21 -3.58 -0.70
CA GLN A 95 13.10 -4.20 -2.03
C GLN A 95 14.04 -5.39 -2.19
N THR A 96 15.25 -5.29 -1.65
CA THR A 96 16.20 -6.41 -1.64
C THR A 96 15.62 -7.61 -0.88
N ILE A 97 14.99 -7.38 0.27
CA ILE A 97 14.36 -8.41 1.08
C ILE A 97 13.15 -9.02 0.35
N ILE A 98 12.25 -8.17 -0.16
CA ILE A 98 11.05 -8.59 -0.91
C ILE A 98 11.43 -9.46 -2.12
N SER A 99 12.51 -9.10 -2.83
CA SER A 99 12.98 -9.82 -4.00
C SER A 99 13.69 -11.14 -3.67
N ALA A 100 14.31 -11.23 -2.49
CA ALA A 100 15.09 -12.41 -2.06
C ALA A 100 14.22 -13.49 -1.41
N VAL A 101 13.05 -13.14 -0.87
CA VAL A 101 12.19 -14.08 -0.15
C VAL A 101 11.28 -14.81 -1.13
N SER A 102 11.43 -16.14 -1.20
CA SER A 102 10.49 -16.99 -1.95
C SER A 102 9.09 -16.92 -1.31
N PRO A 103 8.03 -16.68 -2.10
CA PRO A 103 6.66 -16.55 -1.60
C PRO A 103 6.17 -17.73 -0.74
N GLN A 104 6.71 -18.91 -0.96
CA GLN A 104 6.33 -20.14 -0.26
C GLN A 104 6.92 -20.26 1.16
N LYS A 105 7.91 -19.44 1.53
CA LYS A 105 8.66 -19.57 2.78
C LYS A 105 8.17 -18.69 3.93
N LEU A 106 7.39 -17.64 3.65
CA LEU A 106 7.05 -16.66 4.71
C LEU A 106 5.82 -17.05 5.52
N GLY A 107 4.80 -17.68 4.92
CA GLY A 107 3.55 -18.01 5.63
C GLY A 107 2.93 -16.78 6.29
N SER A 108 2.58 -16.90 7.58
CA SER A 108 2.04 -15.78 8.40
C SER A 108 3.11 -15.01 9.18
N SER A 109 4.40 -15.21 8.87
CA SER A 109 5.50 -14.57 9.62
C SER A 109 5.69 -13.11 9.19
N VAL A 110 6.15 -12.30 10.14
CA VAL A 110 6.54 -10.91 9.94
C VAL A 110 8.06 -10.85 9.86
N LEU A 111 8.59 -10.15 8.87
CA LEU A 111 10.00 -9.80 8.80
C LEU A 111 10.19 -8.38 9.31
N LEU A 112 11.19 -8.20 10.16
CA LEU A 112 11.62 -6.89 10.58
C LEU A 112 12.85 -6.48 9.78
N HIS A 113 12.90 -5.20 9.39
CA HIS A 113 14.05 -4.63 8.70
C HIS A 113 14.38 -3.27 9.28
N GLN A 114 15.56 -3.15 9.86
CA GLN A 114 16.10 -1.91 10.43
C GLN A 114 17.07 -1.27 9.45
N GLN A 115 16.89 0.01 9.17
CA GLN A 115 17.72 0.81 8.27
C GLN A 115 17.92 2.21 8.86
N GLY A 116 19.15 2.64 8.99
CA GLY A 116 19.53 4.02 9.34
C GLY A 116 19.65 4.90 8.10
N SER A 117 19.67 6.20 8.30
CA SER A 117 19.93 7.16 7.21
C SER A 117 21.34 6.98 6.61
N GLU A 118 22.30 6.52 7.40
CA GLU A 118 23.69 6.20 7.02
C GLU A 118 23.79 4.99 6.07
N ASP A 119 22.84 4.05 6.14
CA ASP A 119 22.78 2.88 5.27
C ASP A 119 22.37 3.22 3.83
N ILE A 120 21.88 4.44 3.58
CA ILE A 120 21.34 4.86 2.29
C ILE A 120 22.44 5.58 1.49
N LEU A 121 22.91 4.91 0.45
CA LEU A 121 23.97 5.45 -0.42
C LEU A 121 23.49 6.58 -1.33
N HIS A 122 22.24 6.51 -1.80
CA HIS A 122 21.69 7.49 -2.73
C HIS A 122 21.33 8.79 -2.00
N GLU A 123 22.07 9.88 -2.28
CA GLU A 123 21.94 11.15 -1.59
C GLU A 123 20.53 11.76 -1.68
N GLY A 124 19.93 11.79 -2.89
CA GLY A 124 18.57 12.32 -3.08
C GLY A 124 17.51 11.54 -2.30
N TYR A 125 17.66 10.22 -2.16
CA TYR A 125 16.77 9.41 -1.35
C TYR A 125 16.95 9.74 0.14
N ARG A 126 18.19 9.77 0.62
CA ARG A 126 18.52 10.13 2.00
C ARG A 126 18.01 11.52 2.36
N ALA A 127 18.23 12.51 1.48
CA ALA A 127 17.77 13.87 1.69
C ALA A 127 16.22 13.94 1.78
N ALA A 128 15.50 13.41 0.80
CA ALA A 128 14.05 13.55 0.71
C ALA A 128 13.28 12.75 1.77
N CYS A 129 13.76 11.54 2.13
CA CYS A 129 12.99 10.61 2.96
C CYS A 129 13.53 10.49 4.40
N TYR A 130 14.68 11.07 4.71
CA TYR A 130 15.27 11.03 6.06
C TYR A 130 15.67 12.39 6.58
N HIS A 131 16.43 13.21 5.82
CA HIS A 131 16.90 14.51 6.32
C HIS A 131 15.77 15.54 6.39
N GLN A 132 14.98 15.68 5.35
CA GLN A 132 13.84 16.61 5.33
C GLN A 132 12.76 16.27 6.36
N PRO A 133 12.35 14.99 6.53
CA PRO A 133 11.43 14.61 7.61
C PRO A 133 12.05 14.60 9.01
N ASP A 134 13.36 14.85 9.14
CA ASP A 134 14.13 14.88 10.40
C ASP A 134 14.09 13.54 11.15
N VAL A 135 14.27 12.43 10.43
CA VAL A 135 14.35 11.09 11.01
C VAL A 135 15.76 10.50 10.88
N SER A 136 16.18 9.74 11.91
CA SER A 136 17.48 9.08 11.95
C SER A 136 17.46 7.70 11.32
N GLY A 137 16.35 7.00 11.45
CA GLY A 137 16.22 5.61 10.99
C GLY A 137 14.79 5.13 10.97
N ARG A 138 14.65 3.92 10.50
CA ARG A 138 13.36 3.24 10.30
C ARG A 138 13.44 1.78 10.72
N LEU A 139 12.38 1.30 11.35
CA LEU A 139 12.08 -0.11 11.51
C LEU A 139 10.86 -0.44 10.65
N SER A 140 10.99 -1.39 9.73
CA SER A 140 9.92 -1.82 8.84
C SER A 140 9.40 -3.18 9.26
N LEU A 141 8.07 -3.32 9.37
CA LEU A 141 7.40 -4.60 9.47
C LEU A 141 6.97 -5.01 8.05
N LEU A 142 7.54 -6.08 7.53
CA LEU A 142 7.24 -6.61 6.20
C LEU A 142 6.40 -7.87 6.33
N LEU A 143 5.29 -7.92 5.61
CA LEU A 143 4.38 -9.06 5.60
C LEU A 143 3.88 -9.33 4.18
N GLN A 144 3.56 -10.59 3.88
CA GLN A 144 3.10 -11.03 2.59
C GLN A 144 1.69 -11.62 2.70
N PRO A 145 0.61 -10.80 2.53
CA PRO A 145 -0.77 -11.29 2.59
C PRO A 145 -1.11 -12.29 1.50
N SER A 146 -0.48 -12.18 0.33
CA SER A 146 -0.63 -13.12 -0.79
C SER A 146 0.65 -13.18 -1.62
N GLN A 147 0.75 -14.15 -2.53
CA GLN A 147 1.94 -14.31 -3.39
C GLN A 147 2.30 -13.08 -4.22
N LYS A 148 1.32 -12.21 -4.50
CA LYS A 148 1.48 -11.03 -5.37
C LYS A 148 1.51 -9.70 -4.61
N ILE A 149 1.38 -9.73 -3.28
CA ILE A 149 1.21 -8.54 -2.46
C ILE A 149 2.13 -8.60 -1.26
N TRP A 150 2.92 -7.55 -1.09
CA TRP A 150 3.63 -7.27 0.14
C TRP A 150 3.08 -6.00 0.77
N LEU A 151 3.02 -5.98 2.08
CA LEU A 151 2.75 -4.79 2.86
C LEU A 151 3.98 -4.44 3.69
N SER A 152 4.21 -3.16 3.88
CA SER A 152 5.18 -2.68 4.85
C SER A 152 4.57 -1.62 5.76
N VAL A 153 4.81 -1.76 7.04
CA VAL A 153 4.55 -0.72 8.04
C VAL A 153 5.89 -0.15 8.44
N HIS A 154 6.15 1.09 8.07
CA HIS A 154 7.39 1.79 8.38
C HIS A 154 7.19 2.64 9.63
N LEU A 155 8.02 2.40 10.61
CA LEU A 155 8.07 3.11 11.88
C LEU A 155 9.36 3.95 11.91
N TYR A 156 9.23 5.27 11.84
CA TYR A 156 10.37 6.17 11.78
C TYR A 156 10.66 6.79 13.15
N ARG A 157 11.96 6.95 13.40
CA ARG A 157 12.47 7.54 14.62
C ARG A 157 12.97 8.96 14.38
N ASP A 158 12.54 9.88 15.23
CA ASP A 158 13.04 11.26 15.22
C ASP A 158 14.57 11.28 15.41
N ARG A 159 15.25 12.13 14.66
CA ARG A 159 16.71 12.27 14.72
C ARG A 159 17.23 12.62 16.11
N ARG A 160 16.47 13.39 16.88
CA ARG A 160 16.85 13.80 18.24
C ARG A 160 16.92 12.62 19.21
N ARG A 161 16.23 11.53 18.92
CA ARG A 161 16.22 10.32 19.76
C ARG A 161 17.34 9.33 19.40
N GLY A 162 18.14 9.60 18.36
CA GLY A 162 19.24 8.71 17.93
C GLY A 162 18.74 7.36 17.41
N ASN A 163 19.52 6.30 17.64
CA ASN A 163 19.19 4.95 17.20
C ASN A 163 18.16 4.27 18.11
N PHE A 164 17.45 3.26 17.61
CA PHE A 164 16.55 2.46 18.42
C PHE A 164 17.31 1.73 19.54
N HIS A 165 16.80 1.83 20.76
CA HIS A 165 17.28 1.05 21.88
C HIS A 165 16.76 -0.40 21.81
N PRO A 166 17.51 -1.43 22.27
CA PRO A 166 17.06 -2.83 22.26
C PRO A 166 15.69 -3.06 22.93
N SER A 167 15.38 -2.36 24.01
CA SER A 167 14.08 -2.45 24.69
C SER A 167 12.93 -1.89 23.85
N GLU A 168 13.17 -0.84 23.06
CA GLU A 168 12.18 -0.26 22.14
C GLU A 168 11.90 -1.22 20.97
N ILE A 169 12.95 -1.86 20.45
CA ILE A 169 12.82 -2.90 19.43
C ILE A 169 12.02 -4.08 19.98
N ALA A 170 12.33 -4.56 21.18
CA ALA A 170 11.58 -5.64 21.82
C ALA A 170 10.09 -5.30 22.01
N LEU A 171 9.79 -4.05 22.36
CA LEU A 171 8.40 -3.57 22.44
C LEU A 171 7.72 -3.60 21.06
N ILE A 172 8.39 -3.12 20.01
CA ILE A 172 7.84 -3.17 18.64
C ILE A 172 7.63 -4.62 18.21
N GLU A 173 8.57 -5.52 18.51
CA GLU A 173 8.46 -6.95 18.22
C GLU A 173 7.24 -7.59 18.90
N ALA A 174 6.94 -7.20 20.15
CA ALA A 174 5.76 -7.67 20.87
C ALA A 174 4.44 -7.26 20.22
N PHE A 175 4.36 -6.05 19.67
CA PHE A 175 3.18 -5.54 18.98
C PHE A 175 3.15 -5.88 17.47
N ALA A 176 4.27 -6.31 16.89
CA ALA A 176 4.37 -6.55 15.46
C ALA A 176 3.31 -7.54 14.90
N PRO A 177 2.96 -8.65 15.58
CA PRO A 177 1.90 -9.54 15.09
C PRO A 177 0.52 -8.87 15.04
N LEU A 178 0.19 -8.07 16.04
CA LEU A 178 -1.06 -7.31 16.08
C LEU A 178 -1.11 -6.28 14.95
N ILE A 179 -0.08 -5.46 14.82
CA ILE A 179 0.02 -4.41 13.80
C ILE A 179 -0.02 -5.03 12.39
N ALA A 180 0.71 -6.13 12.18
CA ALA A 180 0.75 -6.82 10.88
C ALA A 180 -0.62 -7.40 10.49
N ASN A 181 -1.32 -8.07 11.43
CA ASN A 181 -2.66 -8.58 11.17
C ASN A 181 -3.65 -7.44 10.92
N ALA A 182 -3.62 -6.38 11.72
CA ALA A 182 -4.46 -5.20 11.53
C ALA A 182 -4.18 -4.54 10.17
N ALA A 183 -2.91 -4.37 9.77
CA ALA A 183 -2.52 -3.83 8.47
C ALA A 183 -3.02 -4.69 7.30
N LYS A 184 -2.96 -6.01 7.43
CA LYS A 184 -3.50 -6.94 6.43
C LYS A 184 -5.00 -6.74 6.23
N HIS A 185 -5.77 -6.65 7.32
CA HIS A 185 -7.21 -6.43 7.25
C HIS A 185 -7.56 -5.03 6.75
N HIS A 186 -6.84 -4.00 7.23
CA HIS A 186 -7.00 -2.64 6.75
C HIS A 186 -6.75 -2.55 5.23
N TYR A 187 -5.67 -3.16 4.73
CA TYR A 187 -5.40 -3.23 3.29
C TYR A 187 -6.51 -3.95 2.54
N ALA A 188 -7.03 -5.07 3.04
CA ALA A 188 -8.09 -5.82 2.37
C ALA A 188 -9.37 -4.98 2.22
N LEU A 189 -9.72 -4.18 3.21
CA LEU A 189 -10.88 -3.28 3.18
C LEU A 189 -10.62 -2.02 2.35
N CYS A 190 -9.48 -1.33 2.57
CA CYS A 190 -9.10 -0.15 1.79
C CYS A 190 -8.76 -0.48 0.33
N GLY A 191 -8.23 -1.67 0.06
CA GLY A 191 -7.98 -2.17 -1.28
C GLY A 191 -9.28 -2.35 -2.07
N GLN A 192 -10.36 -2.77 -1.41
CA GLN A 192 -11.69 -2.82 -2.01
C GLN A 192 -12.28 -1.42 -2.26
N ILE A 193 -11.97 -0.45 -1.40
CA ILE A 193 -12.41 0.95 -1.55
C ILE A 193 -11.62 1.66 -2.67
N GLN A 194 -10.32 1.31 -2.86
CA GLN A 194 -9.45 1.92 -3.89
C GLN A 194 -9.37 1.13 -5.21
N THR A 195 -9.72 -0.16 -5.23
CA THR A 195 -10.28 -0.78 -6.42
C THR A 195 -11.68 -0.19 -6.54
N GLY A 196 -11.76 1.04 -7.04
CA GLY A 196 -13.03 1.71 -7.23
C GLY A 196 -13.97 0.79 -7.99
N ILE A 197 -15.24 0.97 -7.82
CA ILE A 197 -16.28 0.24 -8.58
C ILE A 197 -15.87 0.01 -10.05
N PRO A 198 -15.23 0.98 -10.75
CA PRO A 198 -14.72 0.79 -12.10
C PRO A 198 -13.69 -0.34 -12.27
N GLN A 199 -12.77 -0.51 -11.34
CA GLN A 199 -11.73 -1.54 -11.42
C GLN A 199 -12.26 -2.93 -11.12
N LEU A 200 -13.21 -3.05 -10.18
CA LEU A 200 -13.94 -4.31 -9.93
C LEU A 200 -14.76 -4.71 -11.16
N MET A 201 -15.43 -3.73 -11.77
CA MET A 201 -16.16 -3.90 -13.02
C MET A 201 -15.23 -4.33 -14.15
N LEU A 202 -14.05 -3.72 -14.28
CA LEU A 202 -13.06 -4.08 -15.29
C LEU A 202 -12.49 -5.49 -15.08
N ALA A 203 -12.23 -5.89 -13.84
CA ALA A 203 -11.80 -7.26 -13.52
C ALA A 203 -12.86 -8.28 -13.96
N ARG A 204 -14.14 -7.97 -13.76
CA ARG A 204 -15.25 -8.80 -14.23
C ARG A 204 -15.30 -8.86 -15.75
N VAL A 205 -15.16 -7.72 -16.44
CA VAL A 205 -15.12 -7.66 -17.91
C VAL A 205 -13.99 -8.54 -18.45
N ARG A 206 -12.81 -8.52 -17.81
CA ARG A 206 -11.70 -9.43 -18.16
C ARG A 206 -12.05 -10.91 -17.99
N GLY A 207 -12.80 -11.26 -16.95
CA GLY A 207 -13.28 -12.62 -16.73
C GLY A 207 -14.27 -13.09 -17.81
N ILE A 208 -15.11 -12.19 -18.32
CA ILE A 208 -16.08 -12.47 -19.38
C ILE A 208 -15.43 -12.56 -20.76
N CYS A 209 -14.47 -11.68 -21.05
CA CYS A 209 -13.76 -11.62 -22.34
C CYS A 209 -12.26 -11.44 -22.10
N PRO A 210 -11.50 -12.55 -21.92
CA PRO A 210 -10.05 -12.53 -21.68
C PRO A 210 -9.24 -11.95 -22.84
N ASP A 211 -9.79 -12.01 -24.06
CA ASP A 211 -9.11 -11.63 -25.31
C ASP A 211 -9.09 -10.12 -25.57
N LEU A 212 -9.66 -9.29 -24.68
CA LEU A 212 -9.59 -7.86 -24.83
C LEU A 212 -8.16 -7.36 -24.77
N SER A 213 -7.77 -6.56 -25.75
CA SER A 213 -6.45 -5.94 -25.79
C SER A 213 -6.26 -4.94 -24.67
N LYS A 214 -4.99 -4.66 -24.32
CA LYS A 214 -4.66 -3.65 -23.29
C LYS A 214 -5.33 -2.29 -23.59
N ARG A 215 -5.29 -1.84 -24.85
CA ARG A 215 -5.90 -0.56 -25.28
C ARG A 215 -7.42 -0.54 -25.11
N GLU A 216 -8.09 -1.66 -25.41
CA GLU A 216 -9.53 -1.81 -25.20
C GLU A 216 -9.88 -1.78 -23.72
N LEU A 217 -9.08 -2.43 -22.87
CA LEU A 217 -9.25 -2.41 -21.42
C LEU A 217 -9.00 -1.02 -20.82
N ASP A 218 -7.98 -0.29 -21.29
CA ASP A 218 -7.68 1.08 -20.84
C ASP A 218 -8.86 2.01 -21.15
N VAL A 219 -9.46 1.88 -22.35
CA VAL A 219 -10.66 2.64 -22.73
C VAL A 219 -11.87 2.26 -21.89
N LEU A 220 -12.14 0.96 -21.68
CA LEU A 220 -13.26 0.52 -20.85
C LEU A 220 -13.12 1.00 -19.39
N CYS A 221 -11.88 1.03 -18.86
CA CYS A 221 -11.61 1.61 -17.55
C CYS A 221 -12.03 3.07 -17.48
N GLY A 222 -11.59 3.90 -18.42
CA GLY A 222 -11.97 5.30 -18.47
C GLY A 222 -13.48 5.52 -18.63
N VAL A 223 -14.16 4.70 -19.44
CA VAL A 223 -15.62 4.74 -19.59
C VAL A 223 -16.33 4.40 -18.26
N LEU A 224 -15.85 3.39 -17.53
CA LEU A 224 -16.39 3.01 -16.22
C LEU A 224 -16.12 4.08 -15.15
N GLU A 225 -15.04 4.86 -15.29
CA GLU A 225 -14.73 6.03 -14.46
C GLU A 225 -15.54 7.28 -14.83
N GLY A 226 -16.42 7.18 -15.84
CA GLY A 226 -17.26 8.29 -16.29
C GLY A 226 -16.53 9.33 -17.15
N ARG A 227 -15.33 9.02 -17.65
CA ARG A 227 -14.52 9.95 -18.47
C ARG A 227 -15.07 10.06 -19.89
N THR A 228 -14.91 11.22 -20.48
CA THR A 228 -15.20 11.47 -21.89
C THR A 228 -14.10 10.87 -22.79
N ALA A 229 -14.42 10.64 -24.07
CA ALA A 229 -13.45 10.14 -25.04
C ALA A 229 -12.22 11.08 -25.20
N LYS A 230 -12.41 12.39 -24.98
CA LYS A 230 -11.34 13.39 -25.00
C LYS A 230 -10.37 13.18 -23.81
N GLU A 231 -10.89 13.10 -22.59
CA GLU A 231 -10.10 12.86 -21.37
C GLU A 231 -9.37 11.51 -21.41
N ILE A 232 -10.03 10.46 -21.90
CA ILE A 232 -9.39 9.15 -22.09
C ILE A 232 -8.26 9.26 -23.12
N GLY A 233 -8.49 10.00 -24.22
CA GLY A 233 -7.48 10.23 -25.25
C GLY A 233 -6.25 10.96 -24.73
N GLU A 234 -6.43 11.98 -23.93
CA GLU A 234 -5.35 12.73 -23.27
C GLU A 234 -4.51 11.80 -22.34
N LEU A 235 -5.18 11.00 -21.51
CA LEU A 235 -4.51 10.04 -20.63
C LEU A 235 -3.73 8.94 -21.37
N MET A 236 -4.26 8.47 -22.50
CA MET A 236 -3.65 7.40 -23.29
C MET A 236 -2.64 7.92 -24.34
N GLY A 237 -2.52 9.24 -24.50
CA GLY A 237 -1.69 9.85 -25.55
C GLY A 237 -2.19 9.54 -26.97
N VAL A 238 -3.53 9.48 -27.18
CA VAL A 238 -4.16 9.18 -28.49
C VAL A 238 -5.29 10.17 -28.78
N LYS A 239 -5.71 10.24 -30.06
CA LYS A 239 -6.86 11.08 -30.46
C LYS A 239 -8.17 10.47 -29.92
N ALA A 240 -9.16 11.35 -29.60
CA ALA A 240 -10.49 10.92 -29.16
C ALA A 240 -11.18 9.97 -30.16
N SER A 241 -10.96 10.15 -31.47
CA SER A 241 -11.45 9.23 -32.52
C SER A 241 -10.89 7.80 -32.38
N SER A 242 -9.64 7.67 -31.96
CA SER A 242 -9.02 6.36 -31.68
C SER A 242 -9.66 5.70 -30.44
N VAL A 243 -9.97 6.47 -29.41
CA VAL A 243 -10.68 6.01 -28.21
C VAL A 243 -12.04 5.43 -28.61
N VAL A 244 -12.83 6.15 -29.40
CA VAL A 244 -14.13 5.68 -29.91
C VAL A 244 -13.97 4.38 -30.72
N THR A 245 -12.90 4.25 -31.50
CA THR A 245 -12.61 3.02 -32.26
C THR A 245 -12.32 1.84 -31.34
N TYR A 246 -11.49 2.01 -30.31
CA TYR A 246 -11.21 0.96 -29.31
C TYR A 246 -12.48 0.60 -28.52
N GLN A 247 -13.29 1.59 -28.13
CA GLN A 247 -14.56 1.36 -27.45
C GLN A 247 -15.53 0.52 -28.30
N LYS A 248 -15.71 0.85 -29.58
CA LYS A 248 -16.56 0.08 -30.48
C LYS A 248 -16.07 -1.36 -30.66
N ARG A 249 -14.76 -1.57 -30.74
CA ARG A 249 -14.17 -2.93 -30.84
C ARG A 249 -14.43 -3.72 -29.54
N ALA A 250 -14.19 -3.12 -28.38
CA ALA A 250 -14.45 -3.74 -27.08
C ALA A 250 -15.93 -4.10 -26.93
N TYR A 251 -16.83 -3.19 -27.27
CA TYR A 251 -18.28 -3.42 -27.20
C TYR A 251 -18.72 -4.58 -28.08
N ARG A 252 -18.17 -4.65 -29.32
CA ARG A 252 -18.46 -5.76 -30.23
C ARG A 252 -18.03 -7.09 -29.65
N ARG A 253 -16.84 -7.16 -29.04
CA ARG A 253 -16.34 -8.40 -28.40
C ARG A 253 -17.16 -8.81 -27.18
N LEU A 254 -17.68 -7.86 -26.45
CA LEU A 254 -18.54 -8.08 -25.29
C LEU A 254 -20.01 -8.33 -25.65
N GLY A 255 -20.39 -8.22 -26.95
CA GLY A 255 -21.77 -8.38 -27.39
C GLY A 255 -22.72 -7.28 -26.91
N ILE A 256 -22.19 -6.06 -26.66
CA ILE A 256 -22.92 -4.90 -26.18
C ILE A 256 -22.85 -3.73 -27.18
N SER A 257 -23.77 -2.78 -27.06
CA SER A 257 -23.84 -1.61 -27.98
C SER A 257 -23.83 -0.27 -27.23
N SER A 258 -23.90 -0.27 -25.91
CA SER A 258 -24.00 0.96 -25.13
C SER A 258 -23.24 0.88 -23.79
N GLN A 259 -22.89 2.07 -23.26
CA GLN A 259 -22.30 2.20 -21.92
C GLN A 259 -23.25 1.65 -20.85
N ARG A 260 -24.57 1.83 -21.00
CA ARG A 260 -25.56 1.29 -20.07
C ARG A 260 -25.49 -0.24 -20.02
N GLN A 261 -25.32 -0.91 -21.17
CA GLN A 261 -25.17 -2.35 -21.23
C GLN A 261 -23.83 -2.81 -20.62
N LEU A 262 -22.76 -2.00 -20.76
CA LEU A 262 -21.50 -2.28 -20.07
C LEU A 262 -21.69 -2.30 -18.54
N PHE A 263 -22.35 -1.30 -17.97
CA PHE A 263 -22.67 -1.29 -16.55
C PHE A 263 -23.56 -2.47 -16.15
N ALA A 264 -24.61 -2.78 -16.91
CA ALA A 264 -25.48 -3.92 -16.65
C ALA A 264 -24.71 -5.24 -16.66
N LEU A 265 -23.77 -5.42 -17.61
CA LEU A 265 -22.91 -6.59 -17.68
C LEU A 265 -21.99 -6.71 -16.44
N CYS A 266 -21.51 -5.57 -15.95
CA CYS A 266 -20.67 -5.53 -14.74
C CYS A 266 -21.46 -5.78 -13.44
N LEU A 267 -22.72 -5.48 -13.39
CA LEU A 267 -23.57 -5.60 -12.20
C LEU A 267 -24.38 -6.90 -12.15
N ALA A 268 -24.51 -7.63 -13.28
CA ALA A 268 -25.27 -8.87 -13.32
C ALA A 268 -24.70 -9.90 -12.32
N PRO A 269 -25.51 -10.67 -11.55
CA PRO A 269 -24.99 -11.72 -10.70
C PRO A 269 -24.20 -12.75 -11.54
N GLY A 270 -23.07 -13.24 -11.02
CA GLY A 270 -22.24 -14.23 -11.70
C GLY A 270 -23.09 -15.45 -12.06
N ARG A 271 -23.10 -15.84 -13.34
CA ARG A 271 -23.52 -17.19 -13.69
C ARG A 271 -22.42 -18.14 -13.22
N ASN A 272 -22.73 -18.91 -12.19
CA ASN A 272 -21.94 -20.09 -11.82
C ASN A 272 -21.95 -21.10 -12.95
#